data_1789e63da0baeafeb72f15d07b0e0e4a
#
_entry.id   1789e63da0baeafeb72f15d07b0e0e4a
#
_cell.length_a   1.000
_cell.length_b   1.000
_cell.length_c   1.000
_cell.angle_alpha   90.00
_cell.angle_beta   90.00
_cell.angle_gamma   90.00
#
_symmetry.space_group_name_H-M   'P 1'
#
loop_
_entity.id
_entity.type
_entity.pdbx_description
1 polymer ?
#
loop_
_entity_poly.entity_id
_entity_poly.type
_entity_poly.pdbx_seq_one_letter_code
_entity_poly.pdbx_strand_id
1 'polypeptide(L)'
;MKHTASRELYAYWEERRGERPAPERADIEPGAIRQALSDTFILELTEGADGPTFRLAGTRVCALFGRELKGESFIDLWALTSRRPIADLLTIATEESIGTVAGVTAQSTTGDTLDLELLLLPLGIRRPPLARTIGVLAPLESPRCLGAGSVGALTLGSRRHVGETAKTRISPRFMAPRRSLAVHQGGRS
;
A
#
# COMPACT_ATOMS: atom_id res chain seq x y z
N MET A 1 9.38 -2.15 -10.29
CA MET A 1 9.80 -2.94 -9.12
C MET A 1 11.29 -3.20 -9.20
N LYS A 2 12.02 -2.75 -8.22
CA LYS A 2 13.48 -2.91 -8.13
C LYS A 2 13.84 -4.12 -7.27
N HIS A 3 13.17 -4.28 -6.12
CA HIS A 3 13.46 -5.35 -5.17
C HIS A 3 12.95 -6.72 -5.65
N THR A 4 13.71 -7.78 -5.36
CA THR A 4 13.38 -9.16 -5.81
C THR A 4 12.09 -9.67 -5.15
N ALA A 5 11.92 -9.44 -3.84
CA ALA A 5 10.71 -9.84 -3.12
C ALA A 5 9.43 -9.19 -3.69
N SER A 6 9.52 -7.91 -4.12
CA SER A 6 8.39 -7.22 -4.78
C SER A 6 8.03 -7.87 -6.12
N ARG A 7 9.03 -8.25 -6.92
CA ARG A 7 8.80 -8.93 -8.21
C ARG A 7 8.20 -10.32 -8.02
N GLU A 8 8.72 -11.08 -7.05
CA GLU A 8 8.26 -12.42 -6.72
C GLU A 8 6.80 -12.39 -6.23
N LEU A 9 6.50 -11.53 -5.23
CA LEU A 9 5.14 -11.41 -4.73
C LEU A 9 4.17 -10.93 -5.80
N TYR A 10 4.56 -9.95 -6.63
CA TYR A 10 3.72 -9.44 -7.70
C TYR A 10 3.42 -10.50 -8.76
N ALA A 11 4.42 -11.25 -9.24
CA ALA A 11 4.23 -12.30 -10.23
C ALA A 11 3.31 -13.41 -9.70
N TYR A 12 3.51 -13.82 -8.45
CA TYR A 12 2.65 -14.79 -7.78
C TYR A 12 1.21 -14.27 -7.62
N TRP A 13 1.06 -13.02 -7.19
CA TRP A 13 -0.25 -12.38 -7.05
C TRP A 13 -0.99 -12.29 -8.39
N GLU A 14 -0.31 -11.92 -9.48
CA GLU A 14 -0.87 -11.91 -10.84
C GLU A 14 -1.36 -13.30 -11.27
N GLU A 15 -0.56 -14.32 -11.03
CA GLU A 15 -0.93 -15.71 -11.32
C GLU A 15 -2.18 -16.15 -10.55
N ARG A 16 -2.22 -15.84 -9.25
CA ARG A 16 -3.32 -16.27 -8.38
C ARG A 16 -4.62 -15.50 -8.61
N ARG A 17 -4.57 -14.24 -8.99
CA ARG A 17 -5.79 -13.50 -9.31
C ARG A 17 -6.41 -13.94 -10.63
N GLY A 18 -5.62 -14.32 -11.62
CA GLY A 18 -6.10 -14.61 -12.97
C GLY A 18 -6.88 -13.42 -13.55
N GLU A 19 -8.12 -13.64 -13.97
CA GLU A 19 -9.01 -12.59 -14.49
C GLU A 19 -9.76 -11.80 -13.38
N ARG A 20 -9.64 -12.20 -12.13
CA ARG A 20 -10.27 -11.51 -10.98
C ARG A 20 -9.57 -10.20 -10.68
N PRO A 21 -10.24 -9.24 -10.02
CA PRO A 21 -9.60 -8.00 -9.56
C PRO A 21 -8.46 -8.27 -8.57
N ALA A 22 -8.61 -9.26 -7.70
CA ALA A 22 -7.60 -9.67 -6.70
C ALA A 22 -7.77 -11.17 -6.36
N PRO A 23 -6.70 -11.85 -5.90
CA PRO A 23 -6.81 -13.18 -5.33
C PRO A 23 -7.46 -13.11 -3.95
N GLU A 24 -8.15 -14.18 -3.56
CA GLU A 24 -8.65 -14.33 -2.19
C GLU A 24 -7.48 -14.66 -1.22
N ARG A 25 -7.70 -14.40 0.08
CA ARG A 25 -6.67 -14.76 1.08
C ARG A 25 -6.32 -16.25 1.07
N ALA A 26 -7.30 -17.11 0.77
CA ALA A 26 -7.12 -18.55 0.71
C ALA A 26 -6.26 -18.99 -0.48
N ASP A 27 -6.17 -18.19 -1.55
CA ASP A 27 -5.33 -18.48 -2.72
C ASP A 27 -3.83 -18.23 -2.45
N ILE A 28 -3.52 -17.52 -1.36
CA ILE A 28 -2.13 -17.19 -1.00
C ILE A 28 -1.53 -18.29 -0.13
N GLU A 29 -0.64 -19.05 -0.74
CA GLU A 29 0.13 -20.10 -0.08
C GLU A 29 1.51 -19.57 0.34
N PRO A 30 1.81 -19.47 1.64
CA PRO A 30 3.10 -18.93 2.09
C PRO A 30 4.32 -19.69 1.55
N GLY A 31 4.18 -21.00 1.34
CA GLY A 31 5.26 -21.83 0.80
C GLY A 31 5.68 -21.45 -0.61
N ALA A 32 4.77 -20.89 -1.42
CA ALA A 32 5.03 -20.50 -2.80
C ALA A 32 5.84 -19.19 -2.92
N ILE A 33 5.76 -18.31 -1.90
CA ILE A 33 6.49 -17.02 -1.84
C ILE A 33 7.57 -17.02 -0.75
N ARG A 34 8.16 -18.18 -0.48
CA ARG A 34 9.08 -18.40 0.65
C ARG A 34 10.21 -17.39 0.72
N GLN A 35 10.79 -17.00 -0.42
CA GLN A 35 11.91 -16.05 -0.47
C GLN A 35 11.47 -14.61 -0.15
N ALA A 36 10.22 -14.25 -0.47
CA ALA A 36 9.66 -12.94 -0.20
C ALA A 36 9.02 -12.82 1.19
N LEU A 37 8.71 -13.95 1.88
CA LEU A 37 7.96 -13.94 3.14
C LEU A 37 8.53 -13.04 4.23
N SER A 38 9.86 -12.99 4.35
CA SER A 38 10.51 -12.18 5.38
C SER A 38 10.29 -10.67 5.18
N ASP A 39 10.05 -10.24 3.94
CA ASP A 39 9.79 -8.84 3.56
C ASP A 39 8.30 -8.57 3.35
N THR A 40 7.45 -9.61 3.47
CA THR A 40 6.01 -9.51 3.20
C THR A 40 5.24 -9.15 4.46
N PHE A 41 4.17 -8.38 4.30
CA PHE A 41 3.22 -8.09 5.36
C PHE A 41 1.77 -8.23 4.85
N ILE A 42 0.83 -8.40 5.76
CA ILE A 42 -0.61 -8.35 5.48
C ILE A 42 -1.22 -7.30 6.41
N LEU A 43 -1.92 -6.35 5.82
CA LEU A 43 -2.73 -5.37 6.53
C LEU A 43 -4.19 -5.79 6.52
N GLU A 44 -4.87 -5.40 7.58
CA GLU A 44 -6.29 -5.61 7.77
C GLU A 44 -6.95 -4.30 8.19
N LEU A 45 -7.97 -3.89 7.48
CA LEU A 45 -8.81 -2.74 7.81
C LEU A 45 -10.19 -3.26 8.20
N THR A 46 -10.54 -3.10 9.46
CA THR A 46 -11.87 -3.42 9.99
C THR A 46 -12.73 -2.16 9.95
N GLU A 47 -14.02 -2.31 9.62
CA GLU A 47 -14.97 -1.21 9.64
C GLU A 47 -15.02 -0.55 11.04
N GLY A 48 -14.93 0.78 11.06
CA GLY A 48 -14.88 1.57 12.31
C GLY A 48 -13.52 1.64 13.00
N ALA A 49 -12.47 1.02 12.42
CA ALA A 49 -11.10 1.19 12.94
C ALA A 49 -10.47 2.51 12.45
N ASP A 50 -9.57 3.08 13.26
CA ASP A 50 -8.84 4.33 12.94
C ASP A 50 -7.82 4.17 11.80
N GLY A 51 -7.71 2.98 11.19
CA GLY A 51 -6.83 2.70 10.08
C GLY A 51 -6.42 1.22 10.00
N PRO A 52 -5.64 0.86 8.97
CA PRO A 52 -5.18 -0.51 8.78
C PRO A 52 -4.12 -0.89 9.81
N THR A 53 -4.24 -2.10 10.34
CA THR A 53 -3.28 -2.70 11.26
C THR A 53 -2.56 -3.88 10.61
N PHE A 54 -1.37 -4.19 11.10
CA PHE A 54 -0.65 -5.39 10.68
C PHE A 54 -1.34 -6.65 11.21
N ARG A 55 -1.88 -7.45 10.32
CA ARG A 55 -2.31 -8.81 10.62
C ARG A 55 -1.12 -9.76 10.73
N LEU A 56 -0.11 -9.52 9.88
CA LEU A 56 1.15 -10.26 9.81
C LEU A 56 2.24 -9.33 9.30
N ALA A 57 3.44 -9.46 9.86
CA ALA A 57 4.66 -8.84 9.34
C ALA A 57 5.77 -9.88 9.30
N GLY A 58 6.51 -9.91 8.19
CA GLY A 58 7.67 -10.78 8.02
C GLY A 58 8.83 -10.35 8.92
N THR A 59 9.75 -11.29 9.17
CA THR A 59 10.84 -11.07 10.13
C THR A 59 11.78 -9.93 9.75
N ARG A 60 12.03 -9.71 8.45
CA ARG A 60 12.85 -8.56 8.00
C ARG A 60 12.09 -7.25 8.12
N VAL A 61 10.76 -7.25 7.91
CA VAL A 61 9.94 -6.05 8.15
C VAL A 61 9.96 -5.68 9.65
N CYS A 62 9.77 -6.63 10.55
CA CYS A 62 9.89 -6.40 11.99
C CYS A 62 11.29 -5.93 12.39
N ALA A 63 12.35 -6.52 11.80
CA ALA A 63 13.73 -6.14 12.06
C ALA A 63 14.05 -4.69 11.66
N LEU A 64 13.43 -4.17 10.58
CA LEU A 64 13.57 -2.75 10.21
C LEU A 64 13.20 -1.81 11.36
N PHE A 65 12.15 -2.14 12.11
CA PHE A 65 11.65 -1.32 13.21
C PHE A 65 12.13 -1.77 14.59
N GLY A 66 12.91 -2.86 14.65
CA GLY A 66 13.43 -3.42 15.90
C GLY A 66 12.37 -3.97 16.85
N ARG A 67 11.16 -4.26 16.36
CA ARG A 67 10.03 -4.75 17.15
C ARG A 67 9.03 -5.56 16.33
N GLU A 68 8.17 -6.33 17.02
CA GLU A 68 7.04 -7.01 16.41
C GLU A 68 5.96 -5.98 16.03
N LEU A 69 5.43 -6.09 14.81
CA LEU A 69 4.46 -5.12 14.26
C LEU A 69 3.02 -5.63 14.28
N LYS A 70 2.77 -6.91 14.58
CA LYS A 70 1.42 -7.48 14.58
C LYS A 70 0.50 -6.70 15.52
N GLY A 71 -0.63 -6.22 14.98
CA GLY A 71 -1.60 -5.40 15.70
C GLY A 71 -1.29 -3.90 15.72
N GLU A 72 -0.09 -3.49 15.31
CA GLU A 72 0.25 -2.06 15.24
C GLU A 72 -0.38 -1.38 14.02
N SER A 73 -0.61 -0.07 14.14
CA SER A 73 -1.09 0.79 13.05
C SER A 73 -0.03 0.93 11.96
N PHE A 74 -0.39 0.60 10.71
CA PHE A 74 0.49 0.84 9.57
C PHE A 74 0.72 2.33 9.33
N ILE A 75 -0.29 3.17 9.57
CA ILE A 75 -0.22 4.61 9.33
C ILE A 75 0.76 5.29 10.29
N ASP A 76 0.90 4.78 11.50
CA ASP A 76 1.78 5.38 12.51
C ASP A 76 3.27 5.19 12.23
N LEU A 77 3.62 4.25 11.35
CA LEU A 77 5.00 4.12 10.87
C LEU A 77 5.43 5.26 9.93
N TRP A 78 4.50 6.11 9.48
CA TRP A 78 4.77 7.14 8.48
C TRP A 78 4.91 8.53 9.10
N ALA A 79 5.82 9.33 8.54
CA ALA A 79 5.94 10.75 8.82
C ALA A 79 4.59 11.45 8.55
N LEU A 80 4.26 12.48 9.33
CA LEU A 80 2.96 13.16 9.26
C LEU A 80 2.58 13.59 7.84
N THR A 81 3.55 14.07 7.06
CA THR A 81 3.37 14.48 5.66
C THR A 81 3.03 13.33 4.72
N SER A 82 3.36 12.09 5.09
CA SER A 82 3.15 10.89 4.29
C SER A 82 1.91 10.10 4.70
N ARG A 83 1.33 10.34 5.88
CA ARG A 83 0.18 9.59 6.41
C ARG A 83 -1.04 9.66 5.50
N ARG A 84 -1.42 10.87 5.04
CA ARG A 84 -2.55 11.05 4.14
C ARG A 84 -2.31 10.39 2.77
N PRO A 85 -1.19 10.66 2.07
CA PRO A 85 -0.88 9.99 0.82
C PRO A 85 -0.88 8.46 0.90
N ILE A 86 -0.39 7.87 2.00
CA ILE A 86 -0.38 6.41 2.15
C ILE A 86 -1.78 5.84 2.44
N ALA A 87 -2.61 6.56 3.18
CA ALA A 87 -4.00 6.19 3.38
C ALA A 87 -4.79 6.21 2.07
N ASP A 88 -4.56 7.20 1.21
CA ASP A 88 -5.17 7.27 -0.13
C ASP A 88 -4.75 6.06 -1.00
N LEU A 89 -3.47 5.65 -0.95
CA LEU A 89 -3.00 4.45 -1.67
C LEU A 89 -3.65 3.15 -1.17
N LEU A 90 -3.87 3.03 0.12
CA LEU A 90 -4.56 1.88 0.69
C LEU A 90 -6.04 1.84 0.30
N THR A 91 -6.69 3.00 0.25
CA THR A 91 -8.06 3.14 -0.26
C THR A 91 -8.15 2.70 -1.73
N ILE A 92 -7.25 3.17 -2.59
CA ILE A 92 -7.17 2.76 -3.99
C ILE A 92 -6.96 1.25 -4.10
N ALA A 93 -6.05 0.68 -3.32
CA ALA A 93 -5.81 -0.76 -3.33
C ALA A 93 -7.05 -1.56 -2.92
N THR A 94 -7.77 -1.13 -1.89
CA THR A 94 -8.92 -1.88 -1.35
C THR A 94 -10.24 -1.63 -2.08
N GLU A 95 -10.46 -0.41 -2.59
CA GLU A 95 -11.72 -0.03 -3.24
C GLU A 95 -11.69 -0.22 -4.76
N GLU A 96 -10.56 0.11 -5.38
CA GLU A 96 -10.41 0.02 -6.84
C GLU A 96 -9.68 -1.24 -7.28
N SER A 97 -9.16 -2.03 -6.34
CA SER A 97 -8.37 -3.24 -6.59
C SER A 97 -7.11 -2.97 -7.44
N ILE A 98 -6.50 -1.81 -7.26
CA ILE A 98 -5.31 -1.39 -7.98
C ILE A 98 -4.08 -1.50 -7.06
N GLY A 99 -3.08 -2.26 -7.49
CA GLY A 99 -1.80 -2.35 -6.80
C GLY A 99 -0.95 -1.09 -6.97
N THR A 100 -0.04 -0.86 -6.04
CA THR A 100 0.90 0.27 -6.10
C THR A 100 2.30 -0.17 -5.71
N VAL A 101 3.31 0.29 -6.45
CA VAL A 101 4.71 0.25 -6.02
C VAL A 101 5.21 1.67 -5.78
N ALA A 102 5.93 1.88 -4.68
CA ALA A 102 6.45 3.17 -4.29
C ALA A 102 7.89 3.08 -3.78
N GLY A 103 8.66 4.15 -4.00
CA GLY A 103 9.90 4.39 -3.30
C GLY A 103 9.60 4.98 -1.92
N VAL A 104 10.35 4.55 -0.93
CA VAL A 104 10.22 4.99 0.46
C VAL A 104 11.60 5.32 1.00
N THR A 105 11.71 6.35 1.81
CA THR A 105 12.94 6.66 2.55
C THR A 105 12.68 6.62 4.04
N ALA A 106 13.67 6.19 4.80
CA ALA A 106 13.67 6.25 6.25
C ALA A 106 15.04 6.65 6.76
N GLN A 107 15.12 7.31 7.92
CA GLN A 107 16.36 7.50 8.62
C GLN A 107 16.53 6.41 9.67
N SER A 108 17.72 5.82 9.74
CA SER A 108 18.07 4.92 10.82
C SER A 108 18.31 5.69 12.11
N THR A 109 18.30 5.00 13.24
CA THR A 109 18.69 5.59 14.53
C THR A 109 20.15 6.04 14.59
N THR A 110 20.98 5.56 13.65
CA THR A 110 22.38 5.98 13.47
C THR A 110 22.53 7.21 12.55
N GLY A 111 21.43 7.70 11.97
CA GLY A 111 21.41 8.89 11.11
C GLY A 111 21.57 8.59 9.61
N ASP A 112 21.77 7.34 9.23
CA ASP A 112 21.88 6.95 7.83
C ASP A 112 20.51 6.97 7.14
N THR A 113 20.47 7.39 5.88
CA THR A 113 19.26 7.30 5.06
C THR A 113 19.18 5.92 4.41
N LEU A 114 18.03 5.28 4.51
CA LEU A 114 17.73 3.99 3.92
C LEU A 114 16.66 4.15 2.85
N ASP A 115 16.97 3.71 1.64
CA ASP A 115 16.01 3.61 0.54
C ASP A 115 15.32 2.24 0.56
N LEU A 116 13.99 2.27 0.53
CA LEU A 116 13.15 1.06 0.54
C LEU A 116 12.20 1.07 -0.66
N GLU A 117 11.73 -0.10 -1.02
CA GLU A 117 10.60 -0.28 -1.93
C GLU A 117 9.40 -0.80 -1.16
N LEU A 118 8.27 -0.12 -1.34
CA LEU A 118 6.96 -0.55 -0.87
C LEU A 118 6.17 -1.10 -2.05
N LEU A 119 5.61 -2.29 -1.90
CA LEU A 119 4.58 -2.84 -2.77
C LEU A 119 3.30 -3.02 -1.96
N LEU A 120 2.17 -2.54 -2.48
CA LEU A 120 0.82 -2.76 -1.93
C LEU A 120 -0.04 -3.42 -3.00
N LEU A 121 -0.65 -4.55 -2.69
CA LEU A 121 -1.54 -5.30 -3.57
C LEU A 121 -2.85 -5.61 -2.85
N PRO A 122 -4.00 -5.47 -3.51
CA PRO A 122 -5.28 -5.87 -2.94
C PRO A 122 -5.32 -7.37 -2.65
N LEU A 123 -5.98 -7.75 -1.58
CA LEU A 123 -6.14 -9.15 -1.19
C LEU A 123 -7.60 -9.42 -0.81
N GLY A 124 -8.26 -10.22 -1.64
CA GLY A 124 -9.70 -10.45 -1.54
C GLY A 124 -10.52 -9.35 -2.19
N ILE A 125 -11.77 -9.66 -2.47
CA ILE A 125 -12.77 -8.66 -2.86
C ILE A 125 -13.25 -7.99 -1.58
N ARG A 126 -13.26 -6.64 -1.58
CA ARG A 126 -13.79 -5.90 -0.43
C ARG A 126 -15.21 -6.39 -0.12
N ARG A 127 -15.33 -7.06 1.01
CA ARG A 127 -16.62 -7.41 1.61
C ARG A 127 -16.61 -6.81 3.01
N PRO A 128 -17.44 -5.79 3.29
CA PRO A 128 -17.60 -5.34 4.67
C PRO A 128 -17.87 -6.54 5.59
N PRO A 129 -17.33 -6.56 6.80
CA PRO A 129 -16.63 -5.46 7.48
C PRO A 129 -15.09 -5.45 7.30
N LEU A 130 -14.53 -6.21 6.38
CA LEU A 130 -13.09 -6.46 6.34
C LEU A 130 -12.49 -6.21 4.95
N ALA A 131 -11.44 -5.41 4.88
CA ALA A 131 -10.59 -5.26 3.70
C ALA A 131 -9.14 -5.64 4.04
N ARG A 132 -8.44 -6.26 3.09
CA ARG A 132 -7.04 -6.69 3.28
C ARG A 132 -6.16 -6.23 2.13
N THR A 133 -4.90 -6.02 2.47
CA THR A 133 -3.83 -5.71 1.53
C THR A 133 -2.63 -6.59 1.87
N ILE A 134 -2.00 -7.18 0.86
CA ILE A 134 -0.71 -7.84 1.00
C ILE A 134 0.37 -6.93 0.41
N GLY A 135 1.54 -6.86 1.02
CA GLY A 135 2.60 -5.99 0.55
C GLY A 135 4.00 -6.49 0.87
N VAL A 136 4.97 -5.80 0.31
CA VAL A 136 6.41 -5.93 0.61
C VAL A 136 6.92 -4.58 1.07
N LEU A 137 7.74 -4.57 2.11
CA LEU A 137 8.56 -3.42 2.50
C LEU A 137 10.00 -3.92 2.65
N ALA A 138 10.85 -3.53 1.71
CA ALA A 138 12.19 -4.07 1.65
C ALA A 138 13.23 -3.00 1.29
N PRO A 139 14.43 -2.99 1.92
CA PRO A 139 15.50 -2.09 1.58
C PRO A 139 16.07 -2.42 0.19
N LEU A 140 16.34 -1.38 -0.62
CA LEU A 140 16.88 -1.54 -1.97
C LEU A 140 18.34 -1.99 -1.98
N GLU A 141 19.07 -1.67 -0.92
CA GLU A 141 20.43 -2.14 -0.69
C GLU A 141 20.50 -2.90 0.63
N SER A 142 21.44 -3.83 0.72
CA SER A 142 21.68 -4.53 1.99
C SER A 142 22.08 -3.52 3.05
N PRO A 143 21.26 -3.32 4.09
CA PRO A 143 21.57 -2.32 5.09
C PRO A 143 22.76 -2.78 5.90
N ARG A 144 23.92 -2.20 5.59
CA ARG A 144 25.17 -2.42 6.36
C ARG A 144 25.04 -1.95 7.82
N CYS A 145 24.06 -1.11 8.09
CA CYS A 145 23.82 -0.42 9.34
C CYS A 145 22.69 -1.03 10.20
N LEU A 146 21.90 -1.98 9.71
CA LEU A 146 20.82 -2.58 10.50
C LEU A 146 21.28 -3.59 11.57
N GLY A 147 22.60 -3.78 11.72
CA GLY A 147 23.12 -4.67 12.76
C GLY A 147 22.87 -4.20 14.20
N ALA A 148 22.47 -2.96 14.42
CA ALA A 148 22.24 -2.40 15.77
C ALA A 148 21.18 -1.28 15.85
N GLY A 149 20.49 -0.92 14.74
CA GLY A 149 19.58 0.22 14.74
C GLY A 149 18.23 -0.12 14.07
N SER A 150 17.16 0.53 14.53
CA SER A 150 15.86 0.54 13.89
C SER A 150 15.71 1.77 12.99
N VAL A 151 14.75 1.72 12.05
CA VAL A 151 14.37 2.89 11.28
C VAL A 151 13.32 3.72 12.03
N GLY A 152 13.38 5.04 11.81
CA GLY A 152 12.35 5.97 12.27
C GLY A 152 11.14 6.00 11.35
N ALA A 153 10.49 7.17 11.27
CA ALA A 153 9.31 7.35 10.44
C ALA A 153 9.64 7.22 8.94
N LEU A 154 8.76 6.53 8.21
CA LEU A 154 8.85 6.36 6.78
C LEU A 154 8.37 7.61 6.03
N THR A 155 9.05 7.96 4.96
CA THR A 155 8.64 9.03 4.03
C THR A 155 8.33 8.45 2.66
N LEU A 156 7.13 8.74 2.15
CA LEU A 156 6.67 8.28 0.85
C LEU A 156 7.30 9.12 -0.26
N GLY A 157 7.93 8.45 -1.22
CA GLY A 157 8.52 9.03 -2.41
C GLY A 157 7.65 8.86 -3.66
N SER A 158 8.31 8.65 -4.81
CA SER A 158 7.64 8.39 -6.08
C SER A 158 6.83 7.10 -6.05
N ARG A 159 5.68 7.11 -6.73
CA ARG A 159 4.78 5.94 -6.78
C ARG A 159 4.21 5.74 -8.17
N ARG A 160 3.83 4.49 -8.48
CA ARG A 160 3.11 4.11 -9.69
C ARG A 160 2.14 2.97 -9.42
N HIS A 161 1.04 2.95 -10.12
CA HIS A 161 0.08 1.86 -10.06
C HIS A 161 0.56 0.65 -10.86
N VAL A 162 0.15 -0.55 -10.43
CA VAL A 162 0.47 -1.83 -11.07
C VAL A 162 -0.77 -2.72 -11.02
N GLY A 163 -0.87 -3.68 -11.95
CA GLY A 163 -2.00 -4.62 -11.99
C GLY A 163 -3.29 -4.02 -12.57
N GLU A 164 -3.22 -2.91 -13.31
CA GLU A 164 -4.37 -2.42 -14.07
C GLU A 164 -4.76 -3.45 -15.12
N THR A 165 -5.93 -4.06 -14.97
CA THR A 165 -6.57 -4.78 -16.08
C THR A 165 -7.01 -3.75 -17.12
N ALA A 166 -6.81 -4.03 -18.41
CA ALA A 166 -7.15 -3.14 -19.54
C ALA A 166 -8.64 -2.70 -19.58
N LYS A 167 -9.48 -3.16 -18.67
CA LYS A 167 -10.90 -2.81 -18.51
C LYS A 167 -11.16 -1.65 -17.54
N THR A 168 -10.20 -1.23 -16.73
CA THR A 168 -10.36 -0.06 -15.85
C THR A 168 -9.67 1.16 -16.47
N ARG A 169 -10.01 1.47 -17.74
CA ARG A 169 -9.92 2.85 -18.22
C ARG A 169 -11.05 3.58 -17.52
N ILE A 170 -10.71 4.30 -16.45
CA ILE A 170 -11.59 5.28 -15.85
C ILE A 170 -11.98 6.25 -16.96
N SER A 171 -13.20 6.11 -17.50
CA SER A 171 -13.82 7.19 -18.24
C SER A 171 -13.82 8.39 -17.29
N PRO A 172 -13.38 9.59 -17.73
CA PRO A 172 -13.46 10.77 -16.91
C PRO A 172 -14.94 11.08 -16.69
N ARG A 173 -15.48 10.53 -15.61
CA ARG A 173 -16.86 10.78 -15.21
C ARG A 173 -16.91 12.14 -14.55
N PHE A 174 -17.30 13.13 -15.40
CA PHE A 174 -18.04 14.31 -15.01
C PHE A 174 -17.34 15.32 -14.09
N MET A 175 -16.66 16.26 -14.75
CA MET A 175 -16.95 17.64 -14.44
C MET A 175 -18.30 17.99 -15.07
N ALA A 176 -19.38 17.88 -14.29
CA ALA A 176 -20.65 18.49 -14.68
C ALA A 176 -20.42 20.01 -14.79
N PRO A 177 -20.82 20.64 -15.91
CA PRO A 177 -20.69 22.08 -16.01
C PRO A 177 -21.57 22.72 -14.93
N ARG A 178 -20.96 23.58 -14.10
CA ARG A 178 -21.71 24.43 -13.18
C ARG A 178 -22.73 25.21 -14.01
N ARG A 179 -24.01 24.98 -13.75
CA ARG A 179 -25.09 25.80 -14.27
C ARG A 179 -24.86 27.24 -13.84
N SER A 180 -24.56 28.11 -14.82
CA SER A 180 -24.56 29.55 -14.60
C SER A 180 -25.98 29.97 -14.24
N LEU A 181 -26.14 30.55 -13.06
CA LEU A 181 -27.36 31.25 -12.68
C LEU A 181 -27.50 32.49 -13.56
N ALA A 182 -28.48 32.49 -14.44
CA ALA A 182 -28.88 33.69 -15.15
C ALA A 182 -29.65 34.61 -14.17
N VAL A 183 -29.06 35.75 -13.85
CA VAL A 183 -29.71 36.81 -13.11
C VAL A 183 -30.67 37.52 -14.05
N HIS A 184 -31.98 37.34 -13.85
CA HIS A 184 -33.01 38.17 -14.47
C HIS A 184 -33.06 39.51 -13.76
N GLN A 185 -32.63 40.60 -14.45
CA GLN A 185 -32.94 41.95 -14.05
C GLN A 185 -34.41 42.22 -14.34
N GLY A 186 -35.18 42.44 -13.27
CA GLY A 186 -36.55 42.90 -13.36
C GLY A 186 -36.57 44.37 -13.82
N GLY A 187 -37.14 44.64 -15.01
CA GLY A 187 -37.47 45.97 -15.46
C GLY A 187 -38.71 46.48 -14.76
N ARG A 188 -38.64 47.71 -14.24
CA ARG A 188 -39.80 48.50 -13.79
C ARG A 188 -40.47 49.12 -15.02
N SER A 189 -41.77 49.06 -15.06
CA SER A 189 -42.68 50.08 -15.57
C SER A 189 -43.86 50.19 -14.65
#